data_467fba17d96fb172ed5b7632772b19ce
#
_entry.id   467fba17d96fb172ed5b7632772b19ce
#
_cell.length_a   1.000
_cell.length_b   1.000
_cell.length_c   1.000
_cell.angle_alpha   90.00
_cell.angle_beta   90.00
_cell.angle_gamma   90.00
#
_symmetry.space_group_name_H-M   'P 1'
#
loop_
_entity.id
_entity.type
_entity.pdbx_description
1 polymer ?
#
loop_
_entity_poly.entity_id
_entity_poly.type
_entity_poly.pdbx_seq_one_letter_code
_entity_poly.pdbx_strand_id
1 'polypeptide(L)'
;MLITNLVLGYTSYQALTHQSRTLIPPTISKAFTVSDGAVDEPYLEQMADYLLYLKLNVTPANVSRQFGQLIEYVDAQSWNSVQPKLLREATVIKKDNISSQFSVDSIRISLDTLQVQLYGKLQKYVGRRALEPEMKWYQVSFSYEQGSIGLLSIEEVEVKNDESP
;
A
#
# COMPACT_ATOMS: atom_id res chain seq x y z
N MET A 1 -32.70 -32.73 20.20
CA MET A 1 -31.26 -32.58 20.49
C MET A 1 -30.34 -32.66 19.25
N LEU A 2 -30.58 -33.51 18.24
CA LEU A 2 -29.74 -33.61 17.04
C LEU A 2 -29.78 -32.36 16.15
N ILE A 3 -30.96 -31.75 15.97
CA ILE A 3 -31.13 -30.53 15.12
C ILE A 3 -30.45 -29.33 15.77
N THR A 4 -30.47 -29.21 17.08
CA THR A 4 -29.83 -28.09 17.82
C THR A 4 -28.30 -28.14 17.66
N ASN A 5 -27.70 -29.32 17.69
CA ASN A 5 -26.26 -29.49 17.49
C ASN A 5 -25.83 -29.22 16.04
N LEU A 6 -26.66 -29.53 15.03
CA LEU A 6 -26.41 -29.22 13.63
C LEU A 6 -26.45 -27.71 13.36
N VAL A 7 -27.41 -27.00 13.97
CA VAL A 7 -27.50 -25.53 13.84
C VAL A 7 -26.31 -24.85 14.56
N LEU A 8 -25.92 -25.33 15.74
CA LEU A 8 -24.75 -24.79 16.43
C LEU A 8 -23.45 -25.06 15.66
N GLY A 9 -23.30 -26.25 15.10
CA GLY A 9 -22.14 -26.60 14.27
C GLY A 9 -22.03 -25.73 13.02
N TYR A 10 -23.15 -25.47 12.35
CA TYR A 10 -23.21 -24.63 11.17
C TYR A 10 -22.92 -23.14 11.49
N THR A 11 -23.48 -22.61 12.55
CA THR A 11 -23.20 -21.23 12.97
C THR A 11 -21.76 -21.04 13.44
N SER A 12 -21.18 -22.02 14.14
CA SER A 12 -19.76 -22.01 14.53
C SER A 12 -18.84 -22.10 13.32
N TYR A 13 -19.19 -22.90 12.33
CA TYR A 13 -18.42 -22.99 11.08
C TYR A 13 -18.47 -21.67 10.29
N GLN A 14 -19.63 -21.03 10.17
CA GLN A 14 -19.77 -19.71 9.56
C GLN A 14 -18.94 -18.64 10.29
N ALA A 15 -18.96 -18.64 11.64
CA ALA A 15 -18.20 -17.68 12.43
C ALA A 15 -16.67 -17.87 12.31
N LEU A 16 -16.20 -19.09 12.07
CA LEU A 16 -14.78 -19.39 11.91
C LEU A 16 -14.27 -19.11 10.47
N THR A 17 -15.14 -19.16 9.46
CA THR A 17 -14.78 -18.91 8.07
C THR A 17 -14.85 -17.43 7.69
N HIS A 18 -15.55 -16.59 8.49
CA HIS A 18 -15.65 -15.14 8.27
C HIS A 18 -14.73 -14.32 9.21
N GLN A 19 -13.48 -14.76 9.37
CA GLN A 19 -12.48 -13.94 10.07
C GLN A 19 -11.86 -12.93 9.08
N SER A 20 -12.39 -11.70 9.05
CA SER A 20 -11.73 -10.58 8.41
C SER A 20 -10.49 -10.17 9.19
N ARG A 21 -9.33 -10.22 8.54
CA ARG A 21 -8.10 -9.64 9.09
C ARG A 21 -8.01 -8.18 8.65
N THR A 22 -8.31 -7.27 9.56
CA THR A 22 -8.12 -5.85 9.32
C THR A 22 -6.66 -5.51 9.55
N LEU A 23 -5.92 -5.20 8.48
CA LEU A 23 -4.60 -4.58 8.56
C LEU A 23 -4.82 -3.09 8.84
N ILE A 24 -4.42 -2.63 10.01
CA ILE A 24 -4.61 -1.24 10.43
C ILE A 24 -3.30 -0.48 10.16
N PRO A 25 -3.30 0.62 9.37
CA PRO A 25 -2.14 1.49 9.26
C PRO A 25 -1.74 2.02 10.63
N PRO A 26 -0.44 2.20 10.91
CA PRO A 26 0.03 2.68 12.23
C PRO A 26 -0.37 4.13 12.55
N THR A 27 -0.84 4.88 11.57
CA THR A 27 -1.35 6.25 11.75
C THR A 27 -2.81 6.33 11.33
N ILE A 28 -3.73 6.17 12.28
CA ILE A 28 -5.16 6.36 12.04
C ILE A 28 -5.45 7.85 12.21
N SER A 29 -5.60 8.58 11.11
CA SER A 29 -5.97 10.00 11.10
C SER A 29 -7.47 10.24 10.91
N LYS A 30 -8.18 9.28 10.32
CA LYS A 30 -9.64 9.33 10.06
C LYS A 30 -10.29 8.00 10.49
N ALA A 31 -11.52 8.06 10.99
CA ALA A 31 -12.33 6.86 11.23
C ALA A 31 -12.67 6.19 9.89
N PHE A 32 -12.57 4.87 9.82
CA PHE A 32 -12.89 4.08 8.64
C PHE A 32 -13.74 2.86 9.01
N THR A 33 -14.44 2.33 8.03
CA THR A 33 -15.23 1.11 8.15
C THR A 33 -14.77 0.11 7.10
N VAL A 34 -14.41 -1.08 7.55
CA VAL A 34 -14.13 -2.23 6.67
C VAL A 34 -15.25 -3.24 6.92
N SER A 35 -16.01 -3.55 5.89
CA SER A 35 -17.06 -4.58 5.91
C SER A 35 -16.69 -5.72 4.95
N ASP A 36 -17.33 -6.88 5.12
CA ASP A 36 -17.07 -8.07 4.29
C ASP A 36 -17.23 -7.86 2.78
N GLY A 37 -17.80 -6.73 2.34
CA GLY A 37 -18.10 -6.46 0.94
C GLY A 37 -17.50 -5.18 0.36
N ALA A 38 -16.94 -4.26 1.16
CA ALA A 38 -16.44 -2.99 0.64
C ALA A 38 -15.37 -2.36 1.53
N VAL A 39 -14.43 -1.68 0.88
CA VAL A 39 -13.44 -0.79 1.50
C VAL A 39 -13.93 0.64 1.35
N ASP A 40 -13.85 1.43 2.43
CA ASP A 40 -14.15 2.86 2.34
C ASP A 40 -12.96 3.69 1.83
N GLU A 41 -13.27 4.86 1.29
CA GLU A 41 -12.28 5.77 0.73
C GLU A 41 -11.22 6.20 1.75
N PRO A 42 -11.56 6.59 3.01
CA PRO A 42 -10.55 6.97 3.99
C PRO A 42 -9.55 5.86 4.35
N TYR A 43 -10.00 4.60 4.33
CA TYR A 43 -9.10 3.46 4.58
C TYR A 43 -8.13 3.27 3.42
N LEU A 44 -8.64 3.31 2.18
CA LEU A 44 -7.83 3.16 0.97
C LEU A 44 -6.80 4.28 0.86
N GLU A 45 -7.19 5.54 1.16
CA GLU A 45 -6.30 6.70 1.22
C GLU A 45 -5.14 6.48 2.20
N GLN A 46 -5.46 6.11 3.44
CA GLN A 46 -4.44 5.94 4.49
C GLN A 46 -3.50 4.77 4.20
N MET A 47 -4.04 3.68 3.65
CA MET A 47 -3.21 2.53 3.24
C MET A 47 -2.26 2.91 2.11
N ALA A 48 -2.74 3.62 1.09
CA ALA A 48 -1.92 4.05 -0.03
C ALA A 48 -0.81 5.02 0.40
N ASP A 49 -1.14 6.01 1.22
CA ASP A 49 -0.17 6.96 1.76
C ASP A 49 0.91 6.23 2.59
N TYR A 50 0.51 5.34 3.48
CA TYR A 50 1.44 4.55 4.29
C TYR A 50 2.37 3.66 3.45
N LEU A 51 1.81 2.92 2.47
CA LEU A 51 2.63 2.03 1.64
C LEU A 51 3.57 2.82 0.72
N LEU A 52 3.12 3.96 0.20
CA LEU A 52 3.97 4.86 -0.57
C LEU A 52 5.06 5.49 0.29
N TYR A 53 4.75 5.86 1.54
CA TYR A 53 5.75 6.30 2.51
C TYR A 53 6.83 5.23 2.74
N LEU A 54 6.45 3.96 2.95
CA LEU A 54 7.41 2.86 3.09
C LEU A 54 8.30 2.69 1.87
N LYS A 55 7.75 2.95 0.68
CA LYS A 55 8.44 2.78 -0.61
C LYS A 55 9.40 3.92 -0.92
N LEU A 56 9.03 5.17 -0.65
CA LEU A 56 9.71 6.36 -1.15
C LEU A 56 10.49 7.14 -0.09
N ASN A 57 10.18 6.98 1.20
CA ASN A 57 10.88 7.69 2.27
C ASN A 57 11.97 6.81 2.87
N VAL A 58 13.01 6.56 2.06
CA VAL A 58 14.06 5.59 2.35
C VAL A 58 15.46 6.19 2.38
N THR A 59 16.32 5.55 3.15
CA THR A 59 17.75 5.82 3.26
C THR A 59 18.50 4.49 3.25
N PRO A 60 19.84 4.47 3.04
CA PRO A 60 20.62 3.24 3.19
C PRO A 60 20.44 2.53 4.54
N ALA A 61 20.17 3.33 5.60
CA ALA A 61 20.03 2.81 6.95
C ALA A 61 18.67 2.15 7.22
N ASN A 62 17.57 2.67 6.62
CA ASN A 62 16.22 2.21 6.93
C ASN A 62 15.57 1.35 5.85
N VAL A 63 16.10 1.33 4.61
CA VAL A 63 15.43 0.69 3.45
C VAL A 63 15.11 -0.79 3.68
N SER A 64 15.97 -1.55 4.36
CA SER A 64 15.67 -2.96 4.64
C SER A 64 14.47 -3.15 5.54
N ARG A 65 14.32 -2.30 6.55
CA ARG A 65 13.16 -2.31 7.45
C ARG A 65 11.90 -1.83 6.73
N GLN A 66 11.99 -0.72 5.99
CA GLN A 66 10.85 -0.15 5.25
C GLN A 66 10.30 -1.14 4.22
N PHE A 67 11.19 -1.73 3.41
CA PHE A 67 10.76 -2.70 2.40
C PHE A 67 10.32 -4.04 3.02
N GLY A 68 10.91 -4.44 4.16
CA GLY A 68 10.43 -5.58 4.93
C GLY A 68 8.99 -5.41 5.38
N GLN A 69 8.64 -4.23 5.91
CA GLN A 69 7.26 -3.88 6.27
C GLN A 69 6.34 -3.80 5.05
N LEU A 70 6.80 -3.19 3.94
CA LEU A 70 6.01 -3.10 2.72
C LEU A 70 5.63 -4.47 2.15
N ILE A 71 6.57 -5.42 2.18
CA ILE A 71 6.37 -6.79 1.67
C ILE A 71 5.27 -7.53 2.44
N GLU A 72 5.04 -7.23 3.71
CA GLU A 72 3.97 -7.86 4.52
C GLU A 72 2.56 -7.56 3.99
N TYR A 73 2.41 -6.48 3.21
CA TYR A 73 1.14 -6.08 2.60
C TYR A 73 0.96 -6.60 1.17
N VAL A 74 2.01 -7.18 0.56
CA VAL A 74 1.96 -7.62 -0.84
C VAL A 74 1.02 -8.81 -0.98
N ASP A 75 0.09 -8.68 -1.94
CA ASP A 75 -0.82 -9.76 -2.31
C ASP A 75 -0.07 -10.98 -2.83
N ALA A 76 -0.58 -12.18 -2.54
CA ALA A 76 0.04 -13.44 -2.94
C ALA A 76 0.25 -13.54 -4.46
N GLN A 77 -0.66 -12.99 -5.26
CA GLN A 77 -0.55 -12.98 -6.74
C GLN A 77 0.62 -12.11 -7.22
N SER A 78 0.91 -11.02 -6.50
CA SER A 78 1.95 -10.05 -6.86
C SER A 78 3.31 -10.35 -6.23
N TRP A 79 3.38 -11.30 -5.29
CA TRP A 79 4.57 -11.61 -4.53
C TRP A 79 5.82 -11.84 -5.40
N ASN A 80 5.69 -12.72 -6.39
CA ASN A 80 6.79 -13.10 -7.27
C ASN A 80 7.30 -11.96 -8.16
N SER A 81 6.51 -10.90 -8.35
CA SER A 81 6.89 -9.73 -9.13
C SER A 81 7.41 -8.57 -8.28
N VAL A 82 6.79 -8.32 -7.11
CA VAL A 82 7.09 -7.17 -6.25
C VAL A 82 8.32 -7.42 -5.39
N GLN A 83 8.40 -8.53 -4.68
CA GLN A 83 9.50 -8.83 -3.77
C GLN A 83 10.89 -8.74 -4.43
N PRO A 84 11.16 -9.39 -5.59
CA PRO A 84 12.49 -9.29 -6.20
C PRO A 84 12.85 -7.88 -6.66
N LYS A 85 11.86 -7.06 -7.06
CA LYS A 85 12.08 -5.65 -7.42
C LYS A 85 12.54 -4.86 -6.21
N LEU A 86 11.85 -5.00 -5.06
CA LEU A 86 12.20 -4.31 -3.82
C LEU A 86 13.59 -4.71 -3.30
N LEU A 87 13.95 -5.99 -3.36
CA LEU A 87 15.25 -6.46 -2.93
C LEU A 87 16.39 -5.89 -3.79
N ARG A 88 16.20 -5.84 -5.12
CA ARG A 88 17.19 -5.21 -6.03
C ARG A 88 17.30 -3.72 -5.74
N GLU A 89 16.19 -3.02 -5.59
CA GLU A 89 16.16 -1.60 -5.28
C GLU A 89 16.85 -1.29 -3.94
N ALA A 90 16.59 -2.08 -2.89
CA ALA A 90 17.27 -1.94 -1.62
C ALA A 90 18.80 -2.08 -1.74
N THR A 91 19.25 -2.99 -2.60
CA THR A 91 20.68 -3.19 -2.88
C THR A 91 21.29 -1.96 -3.54
N VAL A 92 20.61 -1.37 -4.55
CA VAL A 92 21.05 -0.14 -5.23
C VAL A 92 21.08 1.04 -4.26
N ILE A 93 20.02 1.23 -3.46
CA ILE A 93 19.91 2.31 -2.47
C ILE A 93 21.11 2.27 -1.50
N LYS A 94 21.46 1.10 -0.99
CA LYS A 94 22.60 0.93 -0.08
C LYS A 94 23.94 1.15 -0.78
N LYS A 95 24.14 0.53 -1.95
CA LYS A 95 25.39 0.59 -2.70
C LYS A 95 25.73 2.00 -3.14
N ASP A 96 24.75 2.72 -3.66
CA ASP A 96 24.93 4.04 -4.27
C ASP A 96 24.67 5.18 -3.27
N ASN A 97 24.43 4.84 -1.99
CA ASN A 97 24.15 5.78 -0.90
C ASN A 97 23.01 6.76 -1.26
N ILE A 98 21.89 6.20 -1.74
CA ILE A 98 20.72 6.96 -2.15
C ILE A 98 19.81 7.18 -0.94
N SER A 99 19.27 8.39 -0.82
CA SER A 99 18.15 8.69 0.08
C SER A 99 17.06 9.38 -0.71
N SER A 100 15.81 9.11 -0.38
CA SER A 100 14.66 9.76 -1.00
C SER A 100 13.61 10.12 0.03
N GLN A 101 12.86 11.17 -0.28
CA GLN A 101 11.72 11.65 0.47
C GLN A 101 10.63 12.08 -0.52
N PHE A 102 9.42 11.61 -0.30
CA PHE A 102 8.24 12.00 -1.06
C PHE A 102 7.26 12.73 -0.13
N SER A 103 6.78 13.88 -0.60
CA SER A 103 5.77 14.68 0.09
C SER A 103 4.53 14.74 -0.79
N VAL A 104 3.41 14.23 -0.30
CA VAL A 104 2.14 14.20 -1.03
C VAL A 104 1.49 15.58 -1.01
N ASP A 105 1.08 16.07 -2.16
CA ASP A 105 0.35 17.34 -2.34
C ASP A 105 -1.14 17.09 -2.65
N SER A 106 -1.46 16.07 -3.45
CA SER A 106 -2.84 15.73 -3.79
C SER A 106 -3.03 14.23 -4.01
N ILE A 107 -4.28 13.78 -3.80
CA ILE A 107 -4.67 12.37 -3.89
C ILE A 107 -5.92 12.24 -4.75
N ARG A 108 -5.97 11.23 -5.61
CA ARG A 108 -7.15 10.81 -6.38
C ARG A 108 -7.44 9.36 -6.07
N ILE A 109 -8.68 9.03 -5.75
CA ILE A 109 -9.09 7.68 -5.34
C ILE A 109 -10.14 7.16 -6.30
N SER A 110 -9.98 5.90 -6.72
CA SER A 110 -10.95 5.14 -7.49
C SER A 110 -11.30 3.88 -6.71
N LEU A 111 -12.47 3.88 -6.07
CA LEU A 111 -12.97 2.73 -5.32
C LEU A 111 -13.32 1.55 -6.23
N ASP A 112 -13.82 1.83 -7.43
CA ASP A 112 -14.22 0.79 -8.39
C ASP A 112 -13.05 -0.07 -8.85
N THR A 113 -11.86 0.55 -8.98
CA THR A 113 -10.63 -0.13 -9.41
C THR A 113 -9.67 -0.42 -8.27
N LEU A 114 -10.00 0.01 -7.04
CA LEU A 114 -9.15 -0.06 -5.85
C LEU A 114 -7.76 0.55 -6.11
N GLN A 115 -7.74 1.73 -6.71
CA GLN A 115 -6.52 2.45 -7.06
C GLN A 115 -6.49 3.82 -6.39
N VAL A 116 -5.31 4.20 -5.92
CA VAL A 116 -5.05 5.52 -5.37
C VAL A 116 -3.87 6.12 -6.11
N GLN A 117 -4.06 7.30 -6.68
CA GLN A 117 -3.01 8.09 -7.29
C GLN A 117 -2.61 9.22 -6.36
N LEU A 118 -1.31 9.31 -6.07
CA LEU A 118 -0.74 10.33 -5.19
C LEU A 118 0.22 11.19 -6.01
N TYR A 119 -0.04 12.49 -6.01
CA TYR A 119 0.82 13.49 -6.62
C TYR A 119 1.63 14.19 -5.56
N GLY A 120 2.92 14.46 -5.85
CA GLY A 120 3.74 15.15 -4.89
C GLY A 120 5.17 15.34 -5.35
N LYS A 121 5.95 15.91 -4.44
CA LYS A 121 7.35 16.23 -4.65
C LYS A 121 8.26 15.11 -4.18
N LEU A 122 9.06 14.58 -5.10
CA LEU A 122 10.11 13.61 -4.84
C LEU A 122 11.47 14.32 -4.77
N GLN A 123 12.09 14.31 -3.60
CA GLN A 123 13.46 14.76 -3.39
C GLN A 123 14.39 13.58 -3.23
N LYS A 124 15.44 13.52 -4.03
CA LYS A 124 16.48 12.48 -3.94
C LYS A 124 17.84 13.06 -3.61
N TYR A 125 18.65 12.26 -2.95
CA TYR A 125 20.05 12.55 -2.62
C TYR A 125 20.94 11.35 -3.01
N VAL A 126 22.13 11.62 -3.51
CA VAL A 126 23.18 10.63 -3.72
C VAL A 126 24.37 11.05 -2.87
N GLY A 127 24.63 10.32 -1.80
CA GLY A 127 25.56 10.73 -0.76
C GLY A 127 25.11 12.06 -0.12
N ARG A 128 25.93 13.11 -0.30
CA ARG A 128 25.64 14.48 0.20
C ARG A 128 25.04 15.41 -0.85
N ARG A 129 24.91 14.93 -2.10
CA ARG A 129 24.42 15.77 -3.20
C ARG A 129 22.90 15.63 -3.32
N ALA A 130 22.18 16.75 -3.16
CA ALA A 130 20.79 16.84 -3.53
C ALA A 130 20.64 16.85 -5.05
N LEU A 131 19.68 16.09 -5.57
CA LEU A 131 19.24 16.17 -6.96
C LEU A 131 18.11 17.20 -7.06
N GLU A 132 17.83 17.67 -8.29
CA GLU A 132 16.66 18.52 -8.54
C GLU A 132 15.39 17.79 -8.06
N PRO A 133 14.50 18.45 -7.30
CA PRO A 133 13.24 17.85 -6.90
C PRO A 133 12.32 17.70 -8.11
N GLU A 134 11.60 16.59 -8.17
CA GLU A 134 10.69 16.28 -9.27
C GLU A 134 9.26 16.15 -8.75
N MET A 135 8.30 16.69 -9.49
CA MET A 135 6.88 16.42 -9.24
C MET A 135 6.50 15.12 -9.94
N LYS A 136 5.93 14.19 -9.19
CA LYS A 136 5.66 12.81 -9.66
C LYS A 136 4.27 12.37 -9.26
N TRP A 137 3.66 11.54 -10.12
CA TRP A 137 2.49 10.75 -9.79
C TRP A 137 2.88 9.32 -9.49
N TYR A 138 2.36 8.79 -8.42
CA TYR A 138 2.46 7.37 -8.11
C TYR A 138 1.07 6.77 -7.99
N GLN A 139 0.87 5.58 -8.55
CA GLN A 139 -0.35 4.81 -8.42
C GLN A 139 -0.09 3.61 -7.52
N VAL A 140 -0.92 3.47 -6.50
CA VAL A 140 -0.98 2.29 -5.63
C VAL A 140 -2.23 1.52 -5.99
N SER A 141 -2.07 0.26 -6.38
CA SER A 141 -3.16 -0.63 -6.78
C SER A 141 -3.33 -1.74 -5.74
N PHE A 142 -4.58 -2.02 -5.39
CA PHE A 142 -4.92 -2.98 -4.36
C PHE A 142 -5.81 -4.11 -4.89
N SER A 143 -5.74 -5.26 -4.25
CA SER A 143 -6.77 -6.30 -4.25
C SER A 143 -7.61 -6.20 -2.98
N TYR A 144 -8.82 -6.69 -3.04
CA TYR A 144 -9.67 -6.85 -1.86
C TYR A 144 -10.40 -8.18 -1.95
N GLU A 145 -10.00 -9.10 -1.08
CA GLU A 145 -10.56 -10.45 -1.06
C GLU A 145 -10.89 -10.84 0.39
N GLN A 146 -12.11 -11.31 0.62
CA GLN A 146 -12.56 -11.86 1.91
C GLN A 146 -12.29 -10.93 3.11
N GLY A 147 -12.51 -9.61 2.94
CA GLY A 147 -12.30 -8.64 4.02
C GLY A 147 -10.83 -8.25 4.24
N SER A 148 -9.92 -8.66 3.36
CA SER A 148 -8.49 -8.33 3.42
C SER A 148 -8.05 -7.53 2.19
N ILE A 149 -7.33 -6.43 2.43
CA ILE A 149 -6.68 -5.66 1.37
C ILE A 149 -5.26 -6.16 1.15
N GLY A 150 -4.87 -6.31 -0.12
CA GLY A 150 -3.52 -6.68 -0.54
C GLY A 150 -2.93 -5.67 -1.49
N LEU A 151 -1.63 -5.41 -1.41
CA LEU A 151 -0.91 -4.56 -2.35
C LEU A 151 -0.60 -5.34 -3.63
N LEU A 152 -1.10 -4.85 -4.77
CA LEU A 152 -0.78 -5.40 -6.09
C LEU A 152 0.46 -4.74 -6.70
N SER A 153 0.50 -3.40 -6.72
CA SER A 153 1.64 -2.65 -7.28
C SER A 153 1.74 -1.24 -6.72
N ILE A 154 2.96 -0.68 -6.78
CA ILE A 154 3.23 0.76 -6.65
C ILE A 154 4.07 1.14 -7.86
N GLU A 155 3.52 2.01 -8.72
CA GLU A 155 4.13 2.39 -9.98
C GLU A 155 4.14 3.91 -10.14
N GLU A 156 5.21 4.44 -10.75
CA GLU A 156 5.23 5.82 -11.23
C GLU A 156 4.38 5.89 -12.50
N VAL A 157 3.47 6.86 -12.58
CA VAL A 157 2.58 7.04 -13.72
C VAL A 157 2.77 8.43 -14.33
N GLU A 158 2.79 8.49 -15.64
CA GLU A 158 2.71 9.75 -16.37
C GLU A 158 1.24 10.06 -16.63
N VAL A 159 0.71 11.08 -15.98
CA VAL A 159 -0.62 11.58 -16.32
C VAL A 159 -0.50 12.41 -17.60
N LYS A 160 -1.03 11.92 -18.70
CA LYS A 160 -1.25 12.76 -19.87
C LYS A 160 -2.14 13.92 -19.45
N ASN A 161 -1.65 15.14 -19.61
CA ASN A 161 -2.37 16.39 -19.34
C ASN A 161 -3.57 16.53 -20.31
N ASP A 162 -4.67 15.86 -20.00
CA ASP A 162 -5.94 16.08 -20.73
C ASP A 162 -7.04 16.67 -19.84
N GLU A 163 -6.77 16.94 -18.55
CA GLU A 163 -7.67 17.73 -17.71
C GLU A 163 -6.86 18.54 -16.70
N SER A 164 -6.57 19.78 -17.06
CA SER A 164 -6.31 20.82 -16.07
C SER A 164 -7.62 21.14 -15.34
N PRO A 165 -7.60 21.32 -14.00
CA PRO A 165 -8.78 21.69 -13.23
C PRO A 165 -9.29 23.08 -13.61
#